data_99bcfcd6bdfcf543d115d4c6088f83b1
#
_entry.id   99bcfcd6bdfcf543d115d4c6088f83b1
#
_cell.length_a   1.000
_cell.length_b   1.000
_cell.length_c   1.000
_cell.angle_alpha   90.00
_cell.angle_beta   90.00
_cell.angle_gamma   90.00
#
_symmetry.space_group_name_H-M   'P 1'
#
loop_
_entity.id
_entity.type
_entity.pdbx_description
1 polymer ?
#
loop_
_entity_poly.entity_id
_entity_poly.type
_entity_poly.pdbx_seq_one_letter_code
_entity_poly.pdbx_strand_id
1 'polypeptide(L)'
;IVDIYPADALSAVRIEFFDDELDSIRAIDVMSQRSQGNMQEVVIPPASEAPVPQEGAEALGKMLLEALARQEAVVIRGQEKKDDDATLADLPLEEGEVAVSSAFTRENRTMERFGEKLRAAVAQMENGVSNRAFEKYMNLLYGQTETILDYMVRPIVVMDEPEALFARMDSRSGEFDQAFSAALERGEALPEQRDLMLTQEQM
;
A
#
# COMPACT_ATOMS: atom_id res chain seq x y z
N ILE A 1 3.27 -10.52 30.38
CA ILE A 1 3.79 -11.60 29.53
C ILE A 1 3.32 -11.35 28.11
N VAL A 2 4.24 -11.44 27.13
CA VAL A 2 3.94 -11.30 25.70
C VAL A 2 4.50 -12.52 24.97
N ASP A 3 3.67 -13.20 24.20
CA ASP A 3 4.08 -14.31 23.34
C ASP A 3 4.13 -13.83 21.90
N ILE A 4 5.27 -14.02 21.23
CA ILE A 4 5.52 -13.60 19.87
C ILE A 4 6.03 -14.78 19.05
N TYR A 5 5.49 -14.96 17.84
CA TYR A 5 6.04 -15.87 16.84
C TYR A 5 6.64 -15.04 15.71
N PRO A 6 7.95 -14.75 15.73
CA PRO A 6 8.59 -13.99 14.67
C PRO A 6 8.48 -14.72 13.32
N ALA A 7 8.33 -13.97 12.23
CA ALA A 7 8.08 -14.54 10.91
C ALA A 7 9.24 -15.40 10.38
N ASP A 8 10.46 -15.13 10.82
CA ASP A 8 11.71 -15.82 10.45
C ASP A 8 12.20 -16.82 11.50
N ALA A 9 11.49 -16.98 12.62
CA ALA A 9 11.91 -17.86 13.70
C ALA A 9 11.34 -19.28 13.58
N LEU A 10 12.09 -20.25 14.12
CA LEU A 10 11.67 -21.66 14.18
C LEU A 10 10.78 -21.95 15.41
N SER A 11 10.74 -21.06 16.39
CA SER A 11 9.97 -21.20 17.63
C SER A 11 9.37 -19.88 18.07
N ALA A 12 8.27 -19.95 18.79
CA ALA A 12 7.72 -18.78 19.45
C ALA A 12 8.57 -18.39 20.65
N VAL A 13 8.47 -17.12 21.03
CA VAL A 13 9.22 -16.54 22.15
C VAL A 13 8.24 -15.96 23.15
N ARG A 14 8.44 -16.27 24.42
CA ARG A 14 7.75 -15.66 25.55
C ARG A 14 8.65 -14.65 26.22
N ILE A 15 8.16 -13.42 26.33
CA ILE A 15 8.83 -12.31 26.99
C ILE A 15 8.05 -12.01 28.27
N GLU A 16 8.72 -12.07 29.40
CA GLU A 16 8.13 -11.75 30.69
C GLU A 16 8.70 -10.43 31.20
N PHE A 17 7.80 -9.58 31.66
CA PHE A 17 8.13 -8.30 32.28
C PHE A 17 7.71 -8.31 33.73
N PHE A 18 8.54 -7.72 34.57
CA PHE A 18 8.20 -7.33 35.94
C PHE A 18 8.10 -5.81 35.94
N ASP A 19 6.86 -5.32 36.02
CA ASP A 19 6.55 -3.90 35.74
C ASP A 19 7.03 -3.49 34.34
N ASP A 20 7.91 -2.52 34.24
CA ASP A 20 8.50 -2.05 32.98
C ASP A 20 9.86 -2.70 32.66
N GLU A 21 10.37 -3.58 33.53
CA GLU A 21 11.66 -4.25 33.36
C GLU A 21 11.50 -5.63 32.70
N LEU A 22 12.40 -5.95 31.77
CA LEU A 22 12.48 -7.26 31.15
C LEU A 22 13.01 -8.28 32.18
N ASP A 23 12.19 -9.24 32.59
CA ASP A 23 12.56 -10.30 33.54
C ASP A 23 13.18 -11.49 32.82
N SER A 24 12.52 -12.02 31.78
CA SER A 24 13.04 -13.18 31.05
C SER A 24 12.56 -13.25 29.60
N ILE A 25 13.40 -13.86 28.75
CA ILE A 25 13.08 -14.25 27.38
C ILE A 25 13.24 -15.76 27.27
N ARG A 26 12.22 -16.46 26.74
CA ARG A 26 12.27 -17.93 26.65
C ARG A 26 11.68 -18.38 25.29
N ALA A 27 12.35 -19.35 24.66
CA ALA A 27 11.73 -20.09 23.56
C ALA A 27 10.61 -20.98 24.13
N ILE A 28 9.47 -21.01 23.43
CA ILE A 28 8.34 -21.85 23.83
C ILE A 28 7.85 -22.72 22.67
N ASP A 29 7.33 -23.87 23.01
CA ASP A 29 6.58 -24.71 22.11
C ASP A 29 5.13 -24.24 22.05
N VAL A 30 4.66 -23.89 20.86
CA VAL A 30 3.33 -23.28 20.66
C VAL A 30 2.20 -24.22 21.05
N MET A 31 2.38 -25.52 20.83
CA MET A 31 1.33 -26.53 21.08
C MET A 31 1.20 -26.88 22.56
N SER A 32 2.35 -27.10 23.22
CA SER A 32 2.37 -27.48 24.64
C SER A 32 2.48 -26.30 25.59
N GLN A 33 2.78 -25.11 25.09
CA GLN A 33 3.03 -23.88 25.86
C GLN A 33 4.20 -24.02 26.86
N ARG A 34 5.06 -25.02 26.65
CA ARG A 34 6.22 -25.28 27.55
C ARG A 34 7.44 -24.53 27.09
N SER A 35 8.20 -24.04 28.06
CA SER A 35 9.52 -23.43 27.80
C SER A 35 10.49 -24.49 27.27
N GLN A 36 11.21 -24.14 26.20
CA GLN A 36 12.26 -24.95 25.58
C GLN A 36 13.65 -24.48 25.96
N GLY A 37 13.79 -23.27 26.50
CA GLY A 37 15.08 -22.73 26.95
C GLY A 37 15.03 -21.22 27.16
N ASN A 38 15.97 -20.70 27.93
CA ASN A 38 16.16 -19.27 28.14
C ASN A 38 17.02 -18.70 27.03
N MET A 39 16.69 -17.46 26.61
CA MET A 39 17.42 -16.66 25.63
C MET A 39 17.91 -15.38 26.30
N GLN A 40 19.06 -14.86 25.84
CA GLN A 40 19.57 -13.58 26.32
C GLN A 40 19.04 -12.41 25.51
N GLU A 41 18.76 -12.66 24.22
CA GLU A 41 18.24 -11.68 23.29
C GLU A 41 17.34 -12.35 22.25
N VAL A 42 16.45 -11.59 21.67
CA VAL A 42 15.65 -11.98 20.51
C VAL A 42 15.53 -10.79 19.55
N VAL A 43 15.69 -11.04 18.27
CA VAL A 43 15.42 -10.07 17.22
C VAL A 43 14.02 -10.35 16.67
N ILE A 44 13.17 -9.34 16.71
CA ILE A 44 11.80 -9.44 16.22
C ILE A 44 11.69 -8.55 14.99
N PRO A 45 11.73 -9.11 13.78
CA PRO A 45 11.56 -8.33 12.57
C PRO A 45 10.13 -7.80 12.47
N PRO A 46 9.92 -6.71 11.71
CA PRO A 46 8.58 -6.21 11.43
C PRO A 46 7.69 -7.29 10.80
N ALA A 47 6.42 -7.34 11.16
CA ALA A 47 5.44 -8.25 10.58
C ALA A 47 4.96 -7.81 9.18
N SER A 48 5.34 -6.61 8.74
CA SER A 48 5.00 -6.01 7.46
C SER A 48 6.24 -5.40 6.82
N GLU A 49 6.33 -5.43 5.49
CA GLU A 49 7.42 -4.81 4.73
C GLU A 49 7.39 -3.27 4.82
N ALA A 50 6.21 -2.71 5.06
CA ALA A 50 6.01 -1.27 5.24
C ALA A 50 5.37 -0.98 6.62
N PRO A 51 6.12 -1.08 7.72
CA PRO A 51 5.60 -0.71 9.03
C PRO A 51 5.36 0.81 9.06
N VAL A 52 4.16 1.22 9.43
CA VAL A 52 3.84 2.64 9.60
C VAL A 52 4.34 3.09 10.98
N PRO A 53 5.31 4.03 11.06
CA PRO A 53 5.72 4.60 12.33
C PRO A 53 4.54 5.30 12.99
N GLN A 54 4.34 5.10 14.28
CA GLN A 54 3.20 5.67 14.99
C GLN A 54 3.19 7.21 14.94
N GLU A 55 4.37 7.82 15.00
CA GLU A 55 4.55 9.28 14.89
C GLU A 55 4.16 9.84 13.50
N GLY A 56 4.22 9.01 12.45
CA GLY A 56 3.84 9.41 11.08
C GLY A 56 2.42 9.02 10.69
N ALA A 57 1.74 8.21 11.48
CA ALA A 57 0.45 7.63 11.13
C ALA A 57 -0.64 8.68 10.88
N GLU A 58 -0.75 9.67 11.77
CA GLU A 58 -1.73 10.76 11.63
C GLU A 58 -1.46 11.61 10.39
N ALA A 59 -0.19 11.98 10.15
CA ALA A 59 0.20 12.77 8.98
C ALA A 59 -0.09 12.03 7.67
N LEU A 60 0.27 10.73 7.60
CA LEU A 60 -0.02 9.89 6.43
C LEU A 60 -1.53 9.74 6.23
N GLY A 61 -2.28 9.49 7.30
CA GLY A 61 -3.74 9.37 7.26
C GLY A 61 -4.38 10.62 6.66
N LYS A 62 -3.97 11.79 7.13
CA LYS A 62 -4.43 13.07 6.59
C LYS A 62 -4.10 13.24 5.11
N MET A 63 -2.86 12.94 4.69
CA MET A 63 -2.46 13.02 3.28
C MET A 63 -3.30 12.09 2.40
N LEU A 64 -3.55 10.87 2.83
CA LEU A 64 -4.35 9.89 2.10
C LEU A 64 -5.82 10.31 1.96
N LEU A 65 -6.41 10.85 3.04
CA LEU A 65 -7.79 11.33 3.01
C LEU A 65 -7.94 12.59 2.15
N GLU A 66 -6.96 13.49 2.14
CA GLU A 66 -6.93 14.65 1.25
C GLU A 66 -6.77 14.22 -0.22
N ALA A 67 -5.95 13.23 -0.52
CA ALA A 67 -5.79 12.66 -1.85
C ALA A 67 -7.10 12.01 -2.33
N LEU A 68 -7.75 11.24 -1.46
CA LEU A 68 -9.06 10.64 -1.74
C LEU A 68 -10.11 11.72 -2.06
N ALA A 69 -10.20 12.77 -1.23
CA ALA A 69 -11.15 13.85 -1.46
C ALA A 69 -10.91 14.59 -2.79
N ARG A 70 -9.63 14.78 -3.19
CA ARG A 70 -9.31 15.34 -4.51
C ARG A 70 -9.79 14.44 -5.64
N GLN A 71 -9.59 13.13 -5.51
CA GLN A 71 -10.02 12.15 -6.52
C GLN A 71 -11.54 12.06 -6.61
N GLU A 72 -12.25 12.02 -5.49
CA GLU A 72 -13.72 12.07 -5.44
C GLU A 72 -14.27 13.33 -6.14
N ALA A 73 -13.65 14.49 -5.90
CA ALA A 73 -14.06 15.75 -6.54
C ALA A 73 -13.83 15.75 -8.07
N VAL A 74 -12.78 15.08 -8.56
CA VAL A 74 -12.53 14.94 -10.01
C VAL A 74 -13.60 14.07 -10.65
N VAL A 75 -13.96 12.96 -10.03
CA VAL A 75 -15.02 12.06 -10.49
C VAL A 75 -16.36 12.80 -10.56
N ILE A 76 -16.73 13.54 -9.52
CA ILE A 76 -17.98 14.32 -9.46
C ILE A 76 -18.03 15.40 -10.56
N ARG A 77 -16.95 16.16 -10.77
CA ARG A 77 -16.88 17.19 -11.82
C ARG A 77 -16.94 16.61 -13.23
N GLY A 78 -16.36 15.42 -13.42
CA GLY A 78 -16.49 14.69 -14.67
C GLY A 78 -17.94 14.29 -14.96
N GLN A 79 -18.74 14.12 -13.92
CA GLN A 79 -20.18 13.83 -13.97
C GLN A 79 -20.99 15.04 -14.43
N GLU A 80 -20.83 16.17 -13.74
CA GLU A 80 -21.58 17.40 -14.06
C GLU A 80 -21.39 17.81 -15.52
N LYS A 81 -20.17 17.66 -16.08
CA LYS A 81 -19.91 17.96 -17.49
C LYS A 81 -20.59 16.99 -18.46
N LYS A 82 -20.73 15.71 -18.11
CA LYS A 82 -21.42 14.73 -18.96
C LYS A 82 -22.94 14.90 -18.93
N ASP A 83 -23.50 15.28 -17.78
CA ASP A 83 -24.93 15.56 -17.64
C ASP A 83 -25.31 16.86 -18.35
N ASP A 84 -24.44 17.89 -18.38
CA ASP A 84 -24.67 19.12 -19.17
C ASP A 84 -24.61 18.88 -20.68
N ASP A 85 -23.72 17.99 -21.16
CA ASP A 85 -23.67 17.59 -22.58
C ASP A 85 -24.84 16.69 -22.98
N ALA A 86 -25.36 15.88 -22.07
CA ALA A 86 -26.50 14.99 -22.33
C ALA A 86 -27.84 15.74 -22.44
N THR A 87 -27.97 16.91 -21.79
CA THR A 87 -29.19 17.76 -21.90
C THR A 87 -29.35 18.48 -23.22
N LEU A 88 -28.34 18.44 -24.11
CA LEU A 88 -28.38 19.06 -25.45
C LEU A 88 -28.82 18.12 -26.59
N ALA A 89 -29.10 16.86 -26.30
CA ALA A 89 -29.49 15.89 -27.33
C ALA A 89 -30.87 15.27 -27.01
N ASP A 90 -31.94 15.96 -27.43
CA ASP A 90 -33.28 15.38 -27.62
C ASP A 90 -33.26 14.42 -28.84
N LEU A 91 -32.61 13.25 -28.70
CA LEU A 91 -32.61 12.16 -29.67
C LEU A 91 -33.05 10.85 -29.02
N PRO A 92 -33.76 9.96 -29.73
CA PRO A 92 -34.31 8.74 -29.15
C PRO A 92 -33.24 7.80 -28.67
N LEU A 93 -33.43 7.29 -27.44
CA LEU A 93 -32.55 6.35 -26.72
C LEU A 93 -32.31 5.07 -27.53
N GLU A 94 -31.10 4.91 -28.08
CA GLU A 94 -30.63 3.62 -28.61
C GLU A 94 -29.96 2.80 -27.49
N GLU A 95 -29.90 1.46 -27.65
CA GLU A 95 -29.42 0.50 -26.64
C GLU A 95 -28.04 0.81 -26.04
N GLY A 96 -27.24 1.71 -26.63
CA GLY A 96 -25.93 2.16 -26.16
C GLY A 96 -25.96 3.06 -24.90
N GLU A 97 -27.02 3.87 -24.71
CA GLU A 97 -27.13 4.82 -23.60
C GLU A 97 -27.36 4.12 -22.23
N VAL A 98 -28.06 2.99 -22.23
CA VAL A 98 -28.29 2.18 -21.03
C VAL A 98 -26.95 1.57 -20.55
N ALA A 99 -26.06 1.22 -21.47
CA ALA A 99 -24.76 0.66 -21.15
C ALA A 99 -23.81 1.72 -20.53
N VAL A 100 -23.84 2.96 -21.03
CA VAL A 100 -23.02 4.07 -20.50
C VAL A 100 -23.50 4.46 -19.10
N SER A 101 -24.80 4.60 -18.87
CA SER A 101 -25.35 4.90 -17.54
C SER A 101 -25.08 3.82 -16.53
N SER A 102 -25.10 2.54 -16.93
CA SER A 102 -24.82 1.41 -16.05
C SER A 102 -23.33 1.28 -15.68
N ALA A 103 -22.43 1.55 -16.63
CA ALA A 103 -20.99 1.58 -16.39
C ALA A 103 -20.62 2.70 -15.41
N PHE A 104 -21.18 3.86 -15.60
CA PHE A 104 -21.00 5.04 -14.78
C PHE A 104 -21.47 4.86 -13.32
N THR A 105 -22.65 4.26 -13.11
CA THR A 105 -23.15 3.90 -11.78
C THR A 105 -22.25 2.85 -11.10
N ARG A 106 -21.53 2.04 -11.89
CA ARG A 106 -20.59 1.04 -11.42
C ARG A 106 -19.28 1.67 -10.94
N GLU A 107 -18.74 2.64 -11.69
CA GLU A 107 -17.52 3.39 -11.34
C GLU A 107 -17.71 4.16 -10.04
N ASN A 108 -18.84 4.85 -9.85
CA ASN A 108 -19.15 5.54 -8.60
C ASN A 108 -19.20 4.60 -7.40
N ARG A 109 -19.86 3.46 -7.54
CA ARG A 109 -19.90 2.45 -6.47
C ARG A 109 -18.53 1.87 -6.15
N THR A 110 -17.65 1.79 -7.15
CA THR A 110 -16.28 1.32 -6.95
C THR A 110 -15.47 2.34 -6.17
N MET A 111 -15.57 3.62 -6.53
CA MET A 111 -14.91 4.72 -5.82
C MET A 111 -15.40 4.87 -4.38
N GLU A 112 -16.70 4.80 -4.15
CA GLU A 112 -17.28 4.82 -2.80
C GLU A 112 -16.72 3.70 -1.93
N ARG A 113 -16.71 2.45 -2.44
CA ARG A 113 -16.15 1.29 -1.74
C ARG A 113 -14.65 1.41 -1.49
N PHE A 114 -13.93 1.98 -2.43
CA PHE A 114 -12.50 2.25 -2.25
C PHE A 114 -12.29 3.28 -1.14
N GLY A 115 -13.05 4.38 -1.17
CA GLY A 115 -13.01 5.42 -0.14
C GLY A 115 -13.36 4.91 1.26
N GLU A 116 -14.41 4.09 1.39
CA GLU A 116 -14.77 3.44 2.65
C GLU A 116 -13.64 2.56 3.20
N LYS A 117 -13.04 1.72 2.35
CA LYS A 117 -11.91 0.86 2.75
C LYS A 117 -10.68 1.67 3.16
N LEU A 118 -10.38 2.74 2.44
CA LEU A 118 -9.23 3.60 2.76
C LEU A 118 -9.46 4.33 4.10
N ARG A 119 -10.65 4.91 4.32
CA ARG A 119 -11.00 5.57 5.60
C ARG A 119 -10.93 4.58 6.77
N ALA A 120 -11.44 3.36 6.58
CA ALA A 120 -11.36 2.32 7.61
C ALA A 120 -9.91 1.90 7.89
N ALA A 121 -9.07 1.78 6.86
CA ALA A 121 -7.66 1.46 7.02
C ALA A 121 -6.90 2.59 7.75
N VAL A 122 -7.16 3.85 7.40
CA VAL A 122 -6.58 5.02 8.09
C VAL A 122 -6.96 5.01 9.58
N ALA A 123 -8.23 4.80 9.91
CA ALA A 123 -8.66 4.72 11.30
C ALA A 123 -8.00 3.57 12.08
N GLN A 124 -7.76 2.42 11.45
CA GLN A 124 -6.99 1.32 12.05
C GLN A 124 -5.54 1.72 12.31
N MET A 125 -4.89 2.37 11.35
CA MET A 125 -3.51 2.82 11.45
C MET A 125 -3.33 3.84 12.60
N GLU A 126 -4.23 4.81 12.73
CA GLU A 126 -4.22 5.80 13.82
C GLU A 126 -4.35 5.14 15.20
N ASN A 127 -5.00 3.97 15.26
CA ASN A 127 -5.09 3.14 16.47
C ASN A 127 -3.91 2.16 16.62
N GLY A 128 -2.84 2.30 15.84
CA GLY A 128 -1.64 1.46 15.92
C GLY A 128 -1.79 0.07 15.32
N VAL A 129 -2.86 -0.18 14.55
CA VAL A 129 -3.05 -1.47 13.87
C VAL A 129 -2.36 -1.45 12.51
N SER A 130 -1.34 -2.29 12.34
CA SER A 130 -0.66 -2.46 11.05
C SER A 130 -1.61 -3.04 10.00
N ASN A 131 -1.63 -2.44 8.82
CA ASN A 131 -2.47 -2.89 7.72
C ASN A 131 -1.66 -2.89 6.41
N ARG A 132 -1.63 -4.05 5.73
CA ARG A 132 -0.95 -4.21 4.43
C ARG A 132 -1.49 -3.28 3.34
N ALA A 133 -2.67 -2.70 3.53
CA ALA A 133 -3.21 -1.71 2.60
C ALA A 133 -2.29 -0.50 2.39
N PHE A 134 -1.35 -0.23 3.33
CA PHE A 134 -0.43 0.90 3.23
C PHE A 134 0.86 0.61 2.46
N GLU A 135 1.20 -0.66 2.17
CA GLU A 135 2.38 -1.03 1.37
C GLU A 135 2.40 -0.29 0.02
N LYS A 136 1.25 -0.09 -0.59
CA LYS A 136 1.09 0.64 -1.84
C LYS A 136 1.20 2.18 -1.73
N TYR A 137 1.48 2.69 -0.54
CA TYR A 137 1.70 4.12 -0.26
C TYR A 137 3.07 4.36 0.39
N MET A 138 4.02 3.43 0.19
CA MET A 138 5.36 3.51 0.78
C MET A 138 6.11 4.79 0.42
N ASN A 139 5.95 5.26 -0.82
CA ASN A 139 6.54 6.52 -1.29
C ASN A 139 6.05 7.75 -0.49
N LEU A 140 4.80 7.73 -0.01
CA LEU A 140 4.27 8.79 0.85
C LEU A 140 4.74 8.63 2.31
N LEU A 141 4.93 7.38 2.74
CA LEU A 141 5.29 7.05 4.11
C LEU A 141 6.75 7.37 4.42
N TYR A 142 7.66 7.04 3.51
CA TYR A 142 9.10 7.12 3.76
C TYR A 142 9.79 8.30 3.07
N GLY A 143 9.10 9.07 2.21
CA GLY A 143 9.62 10.26 1.54
C GLY A 143 10.78 10.01 0.58
N GLN A 144 11.73 9.13 0.95
CA GLN A 144 12.81 8.62 0.13
C GLN A 144 12.88 7.11 0.27
N THR A 145 13.01 6.43 -0.87
CA THR A 145 13.24 4.99 -0.93
C THR A 145 14.67 4.72 -1.37
N GLU A 146 15.31 3.74 -0.73
CA GLU A 146 16.67 3.30 -1.04
C GLU A 146 16.62 2.00 -1.85
N THR A 147 17.62 1.80 -2.68
CA THR A 147 17.84 0.55 -3.40
C THR A 147 18.84 -0.34 -2.65
N ILE A 148 18.96 -1.60 -3.02
CA ILE A 148 19.95 -2.50 -2.42
C ILE A 148 21.39 -1.97 -2.61
N LEU A 149 21.63 -1.14 -3.62
CA LEU A 149 22.95 -0.57 -3.89
C LEU A 149 23.35 0.47 -2.84
N ASP A 150 22.38 1.17 -2.25
CA ASP A 150 22.61 2.20 -1.23
C ASP A 150 23.16 1.61 0.08
N TYR A 151 22.89 0.32 0.33
CA TYR A 151 23.43 -0.42 1.49
C TYR A 151 24.84 -0.97 1.27
N MET A 152 25.43 -0.78 0.09
CA MET A 152 26.74 -1.33 -0.26
C MET A 152 27.81 -0.24 -0.29
N VAL A 153 28.99 -0.55 0.23
CA VAL A 153 30.14 0.37 0.18
C VAL A 153 30.90 0.16 -1.13
N ARG A 154 30.78 1.09 -2.07
CA ARG A 154 31.43 1.05 -3.40
C ARG A 154 31.13 -0.23 -4.19
N PRO A 155 29.87 -0.54 -4.48
CA PRO A 155 29.52 -1.75 -5.20
C PRO A 155 30.08 -1.71 -6.63
N ILE A 156 30.49 -2.86 -7.13
CA ILE A 156 30.75 -3.07 -8.58
C ILE A 156 29.50 -3.76 -9.13
N VAL A 157 28.78 -3.06 -9.99
CA VAL A 157 27.59 -3.58 -10.64
C VAL A 157 28.00 -4.19 -11.99
N VAL A 158 27.76 -5.49 -12.18
CA VAL A 158 27.96 -6.19 -13.44
C VAL A 158 26.59 -6.49 -14.03
N MET A 159 26.33 -5.95 -15.21
CA MET A 159 25.09 -6.21 -15.93
C MET A 159 25.35 -7.28 -17.00
N ASP A 160 24.61 -8.37 -16.92
CA ASP A 160 24.60 -9.39 -17.97
C ASP A 160 23.43 -9.09 -18.93
N GLU A 161 23.70 -9.02 -20.24
CA GLU A 161 22.74 -8.63 -21.27
C GLU A 161 22.00 -7.31 -20.97
N PRO A 162 22.68 -6.17 -20.82
CA PRO A 162 22.07 -4.92 -20.36
C PRO A 162 20.92 -4.43 -21.26
N GLU A 163 21.01 -4.66 -22.58
CA GLU A 163 19.94 -4.29 -23.51
C GLU A 163 18.63 -5.06 -23.23
N ALA A 164 18.75 -6.36 -22.93
CA ALA A 164 17.59 -7.19 -22.57
C ALA A 164 17.01 -6.79 -21.21
N LEU A 165 17.88 -6.40 -20.26
CA LEU A 165 17.48 -5.91 -18.96
C LEU A 165 16.67 -4.62 -19.09
N PHE A 166 17.18 -3.64 -19.81
CA PHE A 166 16.51 -2.34 -20.03
C PHE A 166 15.20 -2.52 -20.80
N ALA A 167 15.16 -3.34 -21.84
CA ALA A 167 13.93 -3.63 -22.56
C ALA A 167 12.86 -4.27 -21.67
N ARG A 168 13.24 -5.12 -20.71
CA ARG A 168 12.32 -5.71 -19.74
C ARG A 168 11.82 -4.68 -18.75
N MET A 169 12.67 -3.75 -18.31
CA MET A 169 12.27 -2.65 -17.42
C MET A 169 11.24 -1.74 -18.10
N ASP A 170 11.47 -1.34 -19.35
CA ASP A 170 10.56 -0.51 -20.13
C ASP A 170 9.21 -1.21 -20.32
N SER A 171 9.23 -2.52 -20.62
CA SER A 171 8.00 -3.32 -20.74
C SER A 171 7.23 -3.34 -19.43
N ARG A 172 7.90 -3.54 -18.30
CA ARG A 172 7.28 -3.55 -16.97
C ARG A 172 6.73 -2.18 -16.56
N SER A 173 7.46 -1.11 -16.86
CA SER A 173 6.99 0.25 -16.62
C SER A 173 5.73 0.54 -17.44
N GLY A 174 5.70 0.15 -18.72
CA GLY A 174 4.53 0.30 -19.58
C GLY A 174 3.32 -0.53 -19.10
N GLU A 175 3.52 -1.77 -18.66
CA GLU A 175 2.48 -2.61 -18.08
C GLU A 175 1.91 -1.98 -16.79
N PHE A 176 2.78 -1.44 -15.94
CA PHE A 176 2.38 -0.75 -14.72
C PHE A 176 1.56 0.50 -15.04
N ASP A 177 2.04 1.36 -15.93
CA ASP A 177 1.35 2.60 -16.33
C ASP A 177 -0.06 2.31 -16.89
N GLN A 178 -0.20 1.27 -17.70
CA GLN A 178 -1.51 0.85 -18.23
C GLN A 178 -2.45 0.36 -17.12
N ALA A 179 -1.95 -0.52 -16.25
CA ALA A 179 -2.73 -1.06 -15.14
C ALA A 179 -3.12 0.03 -14.14
N PHE A 180 -2.20 0.94 -13.86
CA PHE A 180 -2.41 2.06 -12.96
C PHE A 180 -3.42 3.07 -13.51
N SER A 181 -3.30 3.45 -14.79
CA SER A 181 -4.26 4.33 -15.45
C SER A 181 -5.66 3.74 -15.43
N ALA A 182 -5.79 2.45 -15.74
CA ALA A 182 -7.08 1.75 -15.66
C ALA A 182 -7.63 1.68 -14.23
N ALA A 183 -6.78 1.55 -13.20
CA ALA A 183 -7.20 1.59 -11.81
C ALA A 183 -7.66 2.99 -11.37
N LEU A 184 -6.97 4.04 -11.83
CA LEU A 184 -7.38 5.43 -11.60
C LEU A 184 -8.76 5.73 -12.23
N GLU A 185 -8.95 5.33 -13.49
CA GLU A 185 -10.23 5.50 -14.20
C GLU A 185 -11.39 4.80 -13.48
N ARG A 186 -11.13 3.63 -12.89
CA ARG A 186 -12.13 2.89 -12.09
C ARG A 186 -12.31 3.41 -10.67
N GLY A 187 -11.51 4.40 -10.23
CA GLY A 187 -11.52 4.90 -8.85
C GLY A 187 -11.00 3.90 -7.82
N GLU A 188 -10.07 3.03 -8.21
CA GLU A 188 -9.46 1.99 -7.35
C GLU A 188 -8.06 2.35 -6.88
N ALA A 189 -7.51 3.48 -7.32
CA ALA A 189 -6.19 3.96 -6.97
C ALA A 189 -6.19 5.47 -6.72
N LEU A 190 -5.16 5.95 -6.03
CA LEU A 190 -4.86 7.38 -5.88
C LEU A 190 -3.69 7.78 -6.79
N PRO A 191 -3.67 9.01 -7.35
CA PRO A 191 -2.60 9.49 -8.20
C PRO A 191 -1.20 9.35 -7.58
N GLU A 192 -1.12 9.51 -6.27
CA GLU A 192 0.11 9.45 -5.48
C GLU A 192 0.80 8.06 -5.50
N GLN A 193 0.09 7.01 -5.92
CA GLN A 193 0.67 5.66 -6.03
C GLN A 193 1.54 5.48 -7.28
N ARG A 194 1.56 6.47 -8.20
CA ARG A 194 2.31 6.36 -9.46
C ARG A 194 3.81 6.22 -9.22
N ASP A 195 4.34 6.89 -8.21
CA ASP A 195 5.77 6.99 -7.92
C ASP A 195 6.33 5.78 -7.15
N LEU A 196 5.62 4.65 -7.17
CA LEU A 196 6.10 3.38 -6.59
C LEU A 196 7.11 2.64 -7.47
N MET A 197 7.17 2.95 -8.76
CA MET A 197 8.10 2.32 -9.70
C MET A 197 9.29 3.21 -9.95
N LEU A 198 10.50 2.65 -9.78
CA LEU A 198 11.73 3.31 -10.21
C LEU A 198 11.78 3.37 -11.74
N THR A 199 12.13 4.53 -12.25
CA THR A 199 12.39 4.73 -13.68
C THR A 199 13.82 4.35 -14.03
N GLN A 200 14.10 4.13 -15.32
CA GLN A 200 15.44 3.84 -15.81
C GLN A 200 16.45 4.98 -15.50
N GLU A 201 15.96 6.23 -15.42
CA GLU A 201 16.78 7.40 -15.10
C GLU A 201 17.16 7.48 -13.61
N GLN A 202 16.41 6.78 -12.75
CA GLN A 202 16.64 6.76 -11.29
C GLN A 202 17.57 5.62 -10.86
N MET A 203 17.97 4.75 -11.78
CA MET A 203 18.90 3.65 -11.55
C MET A 203 20.31 3.97 -12.02
#